data_86c939e94f48980c927b5dc5095ed2e9
#
_entry.id   86c939e94f48980c927b5dc5095ed2e9
#
_cell.length_a   1.000
_cell.length_b   1.000
_cell.length_c   1.000
_cell.angle_alpha   90.00
_cell.angle_beta   90.00
_cell.angle_gamma   90.00
#
_symmetry.space_group_name_H-M   'P 1'
#
loop_
_entity.id
_entity.type
_entity.pdbx_description
1 polymer ?
#
loop_
_entity_poly.entity_id
_entity_poly.type
_entity_poly.pdbx_seq_one_letter_code
_entity_poly.pdbx_strand_id
1 'polypeptide(L)'
;SRHVHSTELLASERMRQLTLELSSRYPDRIVLFDSPPLLLTSEARVLAGLMGQVVMVVEESMTSQHAVKEAAEMLQDNEIVGLVLNKGRKAAAGEGYYGGYGGYGGYGGYGYGSDRR
;
A
#
# COMPACT_ATOMS: atom_id res chain seq x y z
N SER A 1 -11.32 -24.63 16.16
CA SER A 1 -12.49 -24.17 15.40
C SER A 1 -12.80 -22.66 15.56
N ARG A 2 -11.83 -21.83 15.94
CA ARG A 2 -12.05 -20.37 16.10
C ARG A 2 -11.80 -19.56 14.81
N HIS A 3 -11.23 -20.16 13.78
CA HIS A 3 -10.83 -19.44 12.56
C HIS A 3 -11.94 -19.26 11.51
N VAL A 4 -13.03 -20.01 11.59
CA VAL A 4 -14.15 -19.92 10.65
C VAL A 4 -15.00 -18.67 10.88
N HIS A 5 -14.92 -18.07 12.06
CA HIS A 5 -15.77 -16.94 12.46
C HIS A 5 -15.19 -15.56 12.11
N SER A 6 -13.89 -15.43 11.81
CA SER A 6 -13.28 -14.12 11.54
C SER A 6 -13.76 -13.53 10.21
N THR A 7 -13.84 -14.32 9.15
CA THR A 7 -14.34 -13.87 7.84
C THR A 7 -15.83 -13.51 7.90
N GLU A 8 -16.61 -14.33 8.59
CA GLU A 8 -18.05 -14.07 8.81
C GLU A 8 -18.28 -12.80 9.64
N LEU A 9 -17.43 -12.58 10.65
CA LEU A 9 -17.49 -11.39 11.49
C LEU A 9 -17.17 -10.13 10.69
N LEU A 10 -16.12 -10.16 9.85
CA LEU A 10 -15.74 -9.05 8.98
C LEU A 10 -16.78 -8.76 7.89
N ALA A 11 -17.44 -9.81 7.38
CA ALA A 11 -18.52 -9.68 6.40
C ALA A 11 -19.86 -9.30 7.05
N SER A 12 -19.92 -9.19 8.38
CA SER A 12 -21.16 -8.89 9.10
C SER A 12 -21.63 -7.45 8.89
N GLU A 13 -22.94 -7.25 9.00
CA GLU A 13 -23.55 -5.91 8.99
C GLU A 13 -23.02 -5.03 10.12
N ARG A 14 -22.65 -5.61 11.27
CA ARG A 14 -22.04 -4.90 12.39
C ARG A 14 -20.69 -4.29 12.03
N MET A 15 -19.85 -5.02 11.28
CA MET A 15 -18.57 -4.50 10.83
C MET A 15 -18.75 -3.35 9.84
N ARG A 16 -19.69 -3.48 8.93
CA ARG A 16 -20.07 -2.42 8.00
C ARG A 16 -20.55 -1.17 8.74
N GLN A 17 -21.41 -1.31 9.71
CA GLN A 17 -21.88 -0.20 10.55
C GLN A 17 -20.75 0.44 11.34
N LEU A 18 -19.83 -0.34 11.88
CA LEU A 18 -18.67 0.17 12.60
C LEU A 18 -17.78 1.04 11.69
N THR A 19 -17.48 0.60 10.48
CA THR A 19 -16.68 1.38 9.53
C THR A 19 -17.34 2.69 9.16
N LEU A 20 -18.66 2.69 8.93
CA LEU A 20 -19.44 3.89 8.65
C LEU A 20 -19.49 4.84 9.86
N GLU A 21 -19.66 4.31 11.06
CA GLU A 21 -19.68 5.09 12.29
C GLU A 21 -18.31 5.76 12.55
N LEU A 22 -17.21 5.04 12.37
CA LEU A 22 -15.88 5.60 12.54
C LEU A 22 -15.60 6.75 11.57
N SER A 23 -15.98 6.60 10.31
CA SER A 23 -15.78 7.64 9.30
C SER A 23 -16.65 8.88 9.53
N SER A 24 -17.88 8.71 10.02
CA SER A 24 -18.81 9.82 10.25
C SER A 24 -18.58 10.54 11.60
N ARG A 25 -18.20 9.79 12.63
CA ARG A 25 -17.96 10.36 13.97
C ARG A 25 -16.67 11.19 14.05
N TYR A 26 -15.67 10.82 13.24
CA TYR A 26 -14.35 11.44 13.23
C TYR A 26 -13.99 11.98 11.84
N PRO A 27 -14.68 13.02 11.36
CA PRO A 27 -14.45 13.54 10.00
C PRO A 27 -13.08 14.23 9.82
N ASP A 28 -12.43 14.56 10.93
CA ASP A 28 -11.10 15.16 11.00
C ASP A 28 -9.96 14.11 11.04
N ARG A 29 -10.28 12.82 10.96
CA ARG A 29 -9.32 11.73 11.09
C ARG A 29 -9.38 10.76 9.92
N ILE A 30 -8.22 10.22 9.59
CA ILE A 30 -8.10 9.07 8.71
C ILE A 30 -7.99 7.83 9.59
N VAL A 31 -8.86 6.86 9.36
CA VAL A 31 -8.84 5.58 10.06
C VAL A 31 -8.11 4.57 9.20
N LEU A 32 -7.02 4.03 9.72
CA LEU A 32 -6.24 3.00 9.05
C LEU A 32 -6.58 1.62 9.61
N PHE A 33 -6.86 0.69 8.71
CA PHE A 33 -7.07 -0.71 9.05
C PHE A 33 -5.86 -1.51 8.56
N ASP A 34 -5.17 -2.14 9.50
CA ASP A 34 -4.11 -3.09 9.17
C ASP A 34 -4.72 -4.46 8.88
N SER A 35 -4.36 -5.05 7.78
CA SER A 35 -4.94 -6.29 7.29
C SER A 35 -3.91 -7.41 7.16
N PRO A 36 -4.34 -8.68 7.29
CA PRO A 36 -3.53 -9.81 6.90
C PRO A 36 -3.13 -9.76 5.41
N PRO A 37 -2.16 -10.57 4.98
CA PRO A 37 -1.74 -10.63 3.57
C PRO A 37 -2.89 -10.95 2.63
N LEU A 38 -3.05 -10.17 1.57
CA LEU A 38 -4.18 -10.26 0.64
C LEU A 38 -4.28 -11.61 -0.08
N LEU A 39 -3.14 -12.14 -0.53
CA LEU A 39 -3.11 -13.41 -1.28
C LEU A 39 -3.20 -14.65 -0.38
N LEU A 40 -3.05 -14.50 0.92
CA LEU A 40 -3.03 -15.62 1.86
C LEU A 40 -4.31 -15.78 2.66
N THR A 41 -5.16 -14.76 2.68
CA THR A 41 -6.35 -14.75 3.54
C THR A 41 -7.57 -14.19 2.81
N SER A 42 -8.73 -14.78 3.08
CA SER A 42 -10.01 -14.26 2.61
C SER A 42 -10.47 -13.01 3.38
N GLU A 43 -10.01 -12.87 4.61
CA GLU A 43 -10.31 -11.74 5.49
C GLU A 43 -9.84 -10.41 4.91
N ALA A 44 -8.65 -10.38 4.33
CA ALA A 44 -8.08 -9.18 3.72
C ALA A 44 -8.95 -8.66 2.56
N ARG A 45 -9.48 -9.56 1.73
CA ARG A 45 -10.38 -9.20 0.64
C ARG A 45 -11.71 -8.65 1.15
N VAL A 46 -12.29 -9.29 2.15
CA VAL A 46 -13.55 -8.83 2.78
C VAL A 46 -13.35 -7.46 3.41
N LEU A 47 -12.25 -7.27 4.13
CA LEU A 47 -11.92 -5.98 4.75
C LEU A 47 -11.74 -4.90 3.69
N ALA A 48 -11.01 -5.18 2.61
CA ALA A 48 -10.83 -4.25 1.50
C ALA A 48 -12.16 -3.78 0.91
N GLY A 49 -13.14 -4.67 0.79
CA GLY A 49 -14.48 -4.33 0.29
C GLY A 49 -15.27 -3.36 1.17
N LEU A 50 -14.86 -3.18 2.42
CA LEU A 50 -15.47 -2.24 3.38
C LEU A 50 -14.77 -0.87 3.39
N MET A 51 -13.62 -0.75 2.74
CA MET A 51 -12.79 0.44 2.76
C MET A 51 -13.10 1.36 1.58
N GLY A 52 -13.03 2.67 1.82
CA GLY A 52 -13.12 3.67 0.75
C GLY A 52 -11.85 3.76 -0.08
N GLN A 53 -10.70 3.48 0.51
CA GLN A 53 -9.41 3.45 -0.15
C GLN A 53 -8.59 2.27 0.34
N VAL A 54 -7.83 1.67 -0.55
CA VAL A 54 -6.93 0.56 -0.24
C VAL A 54 -5.51 0.94 -0.64
N VAL A 55 -4.55 0.64 0.22
CA VAL A 55 -3.13 0.75 -0.10
C VAL A 55 -2.53 -0.65 -0.10
N MET A 56 -2.09 -1.08 -1.26
CA MET A 56 -1.41 -2.36 -1.44
C MET A 56 0.10 -2.15 -1.28
N VAL A 57 0.68 -2.83 -0.30
CA VAL A 57 2.12 -2.78 -0.03
C VAL A 57 2.80 -3.95 -0.71
N VAL A 58 3.77 -3.65 -1.57
CA VAL A 58 4.56 -4.63 -2.32
C VAL A 58 6.00 -4.59 -1.84
N GLU A 59 6.57 -5.73 -1.52
CA GLU A 59 7.98 -5.84 -1.14
C GLU A 59 8.85 -5.99 -2.39
N GLU A 60 9.76 -5.04 -2.59
CA GLU A 60 10.72 -5.08 -3.70
C GLU A 60 11.58 -6.35 -3.61
N SER A 61 11.87 -6.96 -4.75
CA SER A 61 12.69 -8.16 -4.89
C SER A 61 12.11 -9.46 -4.30
N MET A 62 11.06 -9.39 -3.48
CA MET A 62 10.42 -10.58 -2.89
C MET A 62 9.07 -10.89 -3.52
N THR A 63 8.35 -9.86 -3.97
CA THR A 63 7.02 -10.03 -4.58
C THR A 63 7.15 -10.10 -6.10
N SER A 64 6.72 -11.19 -6.69
CA SER A 64 6.73 -11.36 -8.15
C SER A 64 5.70 -10.44 -8.83
N GLN A 65 5.95 -10.08 -10.09
CA GLN A 65 4.98 -9.32 -10.88
C GLN A 65 3.65 -10.05 -11.03
N HIS A 66 3.69 -11.39 -11.12
CA HIS A 66 2.49 -12.21 -11.15
C HIS A 66 1.65 -12.07 -9.88
N ALA A 67 2.28 -12.10 -8.71
CA ALA A 67 1.60 -11.91 -7.43
C ALA A 67 0.98 -10.50 -7.31
N VAL A 68 1.68 -9.48 -7.79
CA VAL A 68 1.13 -8.11 -7.83
C VAL A 68 -0.10 -8.03 -8.71
N LYS A 69 -0.05 -8.65 -9.89
CA LYS A 69 -1.19 -8.69 -10.81
C LYS A 69 -2.39 -9.42 -10.20
N GLU A 70 -2.16 -10.58 -9.60
CA GLU A 70 -3.19 -11.37 -8.93
C GLU A 70 -3.84 -10.57 -7.79
N ALA A 71 -3.04 -9.90 -6.96
CA ALA A 71 -3.54 -9.05 -5.89
C ALA A 71 -4.37 -7.86 -6.42
N ALA A 72 -3.92 -7.24 -7.51
CA ALA A 72 -4.66 -6.14 -8.14
C ALA A 72 -6.01 -6.62 -8.70
N GLU A 73 -6.07 -7.81 -9.28
CA GLU A 73 -7.32 -8.41 -9.75
C GLU A 73 -8.30 -8.69 -8.60
N MET A 74 -7.79 -9.07 -7.43
CA MET A 74 -8.63 -9.24 -6.23
C MET A 74 -9.25 -7.93 -5.74
N LEU A 75 -8.63 -6.80 -6.02
CA LEU A 75 -9.05 -5.48 -5.60
C LEU A 75 -9.77 -4.69 -6.70
N GLN A 76 -10.11 -5.32 -7.82
CA GLN A 76 -10.72 -4.65 -8.98
C GLN A 76 -12.06 -3.95 -8.67
N ASP A 77 -12.79 -4.41 -7.66
CA ASP A 77 -14.05 -3.81 -7.23
C ASP A 77 -13.86 -2.58 -6.32
N ASN A 78 -12.64 -2.29 -5.91
CA ASN A 78 -12.31 -1.12 -5.12
C ASN A 78 -12.09 0.08 -6.04
N GLU A 79 -12.73 1.21 -5.75
CA GLU A 79 -12.63 2.41 -6.59
C GLU A 79 -11.23 3.06 -6.54
N ILE A 80 -10.60 3.04 -5.37
CA ILE A 80 -9.30 3.68 -5.16
C ILE A 80 -8.34 2.67 -4.56
N VAL A 81 -7.35 2.29 -5.35
CA VAL A 81 -6.25 1.42 -4.92
C VAL A 81 -4.92 2.13 -5.19
N GLY A 82 -4.20 2.41 -4.11
CA GLY A 82 -2.82 2.89 -4.17
C GLY A 82 -1.82 1.74 -4.06
N LEU A 83 -0.61 1.95 -4.57
CA LEU A 83 0.48 0.98 -4.47
C LEU A 83 1.68 1.62 -3.79
N VAL A 84 2.27 0.91 -2.83
CA VAL A 84 3.51 1.29 -2.17
C VAL A 84 4.55 0.19 -2.35
N LEU A 85 5.70 0.57 -2.87
CA LEU A 85 6.86 -0.31 -2.94
C LEU A 85 7.68 -0.17 -1.67
N ASN A 86 7.73 -1.23 -0.88
CA ASN A 86 8.46 -1.28 0.39
C ASN A 86 9.81 -1.99 0.22
N LYS A 87 10.74 -1.72 1.11
CA LYS A 87 12.08 -2.29 1.13
C LYS A 87 12.86 -2.10 -0.18
N GLY A 88 12.55 -1.02 -0.90
CA GLY A 88 13.25 -0.65 -2.12
C GLY A 88 14.72 -0.42 -1.86
N ARG A 89 15.60 -0.94 -2.71
CA ARG A 89 17.01 -0.60 -2.69
C ARG A 89 17.15 0.86 -3.06
N LYS A 90 17.91 1.63 -2.29
CA LYS A 90 18.34 2.94 -2.75
C LYS A 90 19.11 2.71 -4.03
N ALA A 91 18.66 3.30 -5.13
CA ALA A 91 19.45 3.36 -6.34
C ALA A 91 20.84 3.92 -5.96
N ALA A 92 21.88 3.20 -6.31
CA ALA A 92 23.23 3.73 -6.16
C ALA A 92 23.26 5.09 -6.85
N ALA A 93 23.80 6.09 -6.18
CA ALA A 93 23.86 7.45 -6.70
C ALA A 93 24.59 7.43 -8.05
N GLY A 94 23.83 7.48 -9.14
CA GLY A 94 24.40 7.44 -10.49
C GLY A 94 23.46 6.96 -11.59
N GLU A 95 22.43 6.19 -11.30
CA GLU A 95 21.49 5.78 -12.34
C GLU A 95 20.09 6.38 -12.08
N GLY A 96 19.95 7.63 -12.53
CA GLY A 96 18.68 8.31 -12.59
C GLY A 96 17.79 7.68 -13.65
N TYR A 97 16.89 6.81 -13.27
CA TYR A 97 15.72 6.49 -14.05
C TYR A 97 14.50 6.47 -13.13
N TYR A 98 14.09 7.66 -12.77
CA TYR A 98 12.74 7.90 -12.30
C TYR A 98 12.21 9.18 -12.93
N GLY A 99 11.54 9.02 -14.04
CA GLY A 99 10.58 9.98 -14.51
C GLY A 99 9.44 10.08 -13.49
N GLY A 100 9.68 10.77 -12.40
CA GLY A 100 8.69 11.09 -11.39
C GLY A 100 8.36 12.56 -11.52
N TYR A 101 7.11 12.87 -11.68
CA TYR A 101 6.59 14.22 -11.62
C TYR A 101 6.98 14.89 -10.29
N GLY A 102 7.66 16.03 -10.38
CA GLY A 102 7.83 16.94 -9.27
C GLY A 102 9.22 16.98 -8.63
N GLY A 103 10.22 17.38 -9.37
CA GLY A 103 11.51 17.78 -8.82
C GLY A 103 11.72 19.28 -8.96
N TYR A 104 11.34 20.07 -7.98
CA TYR A 104 11.86 21.42 -7.81
C TYR A 104 12.96 21.38 -6.77
N GLY A 105 14.16 21.78 -7.18
CA GLY A 105 15.22 22.24 -6.29
C GLY A 105 16.35 21.27 -6.02
N GLY A 106 17.31 21.21 -6.91
CA GLY A 106 18.65 20.74 -6.60
C GLY A 106 19.66 21.82 -6.94
N TYR A 107 20.02 22.63 -5.98
CA TYR A 107 21.14 23.56 -6.11
C TYR A 107 22.44 22.88 -5.67
N GLY A 108 23.40 22.82 -6.60
CA GLY A 108 24.82 23.04 -6.33
C GLY A 108 25.58 21.97 -5.57
N GLY A 109 26.12 21.00 -6.28
CA GLY A 109 27.31 20.28 -5.84
C GLY A 109 28.54 20.91 -6.44
N TYR A 110 29.32 21.64 -5.66
CA TYR A 110 30.64 22.07 -6.04
C TYR A 110 31.61 20.87 -5.99
N GLY A 111 32.07 20.46 -7.15
CA GLY A 111 33.17 19.52 -7.26
C GLY A 111 34.50 20.17 -6.86
N TYR A 112 35.16 19.62 -5.86
CA TYR A 112 36.57 19.84 -5.63
C TYR A 112 37.34 18.70 -6.31
N GLY A 113 38.03 19.08 -7.37
CA GLY A 113 39.09 18.27 -7.94
C GLY A 113 40.28 18.19 -6.98
N SER A 114 40.71 17.00 -6.69
CA SER A 114 42.06 16.80 -6.15
C SER A 114 42.89 16.07 -7.16
N ASP A 115 43.73 16.87 -7.80
CA ASP A 115 44.93 16.50 -8.50
C ASP A 115 45.91 15.78 -7.55
N ARG A 116 46.34 14.60 -7.87
CA ARG A 116 47.57 14.02 -7.33
C ARG A 116 48.26 13.12 -8.34
N ARG A 117 49.33 13.58 -8.69
CA ARG A 117 50.59 13.11 -9.26
C ARG A 117 50.91 11.63 -8.97
#